data_2d0ec890baae5e0dbc3d9de9be96a86a
#
_entry.id   2d0ec890baae5e0dbc3d9de9be96a86a
#
_cell.length_a   1.000
_cell.length_b   1.000
_cell.length_c   1.000
_cell.angle_alpha   90.00
_cell.angle_beta   90.00
_cell.angle_gamma   90.00
#
_symmetry.space_group_name_H-M   'P 1'
#
loop_
_entity.id
_entity.type
_entity.pdbx_description
1 polymer ?
#
loop_
_entity_poly.entity_id
_entity_poly.type
_entity_poly.pdbx_seq_one_letter_code
_entity_poly.pdbx_strand_id
1 'polypeptide(L)'
;NLLSNLGAKNQYSSLSNCVVLPDVFDSYGGILFSDQQLAQLFKRRCGVGIDISSLRPIYEGVQNSAITTSGAVSFMQRFSNTTREVAQQGRRGALMITMDVRHPEILEFIHSKKELNKITGANISVKITNDFMRSVRENKSFVLQWPIDAIDPKLKREVKAKDIWNQIIISAHGSGEPGVLFWDQQHAYSTSSIYPQFKNTSTNPCSEIAMQGGDSCRLMAINLYSFVENPFHKTAAFNFEKLYEVAYEGMRLMDNLVDLELEHITTILEKINTDSQPNFIKDAEKRTWELLYENCIEGRRVGFGFTGLADALAALGVGYASEDARLKIDAVMRVKFQGEIDSTIDMAIQRGCFSGYNTEIEKQSDFVSKMMFLEFREAWERM
;
A
#
# COMPACT_ATOMS: atom_id res chain seq x y z
N ASN A 1 -16.26 3.29 -2.76
CA ASN A 1 -16.39 1.93 -3.29
C ASN A 1 -16.56 0.83 -2.24
N LEU A 2 -16.19 1.07 -0.97
CA LEU A 2 -16.34 0.11 0.12
C LEU A 2 -17.76 -0.48 0.17
N LEU A 3 -18.77 0.35 0.06
CA LEU A 3 -20.17 -0.05 0.17
C LEU A 3 -20.85 -0.33 -1.17
N SER A 4 -20.14 -0.32 -2.30
CA SER A 4 -20.76 -0.31 -3.63
C SER A 4 -21.54 -1.58 -3.98
N ASN A 5 -21.29 -2.70 -3.33
CA ASN A 5 -22.02 -3.97 -3.51
C ASN A 5 -22.64 -4.47 -2.21
N LEU A 6 -22.66 -3.66 -1.17
CA LEU A 6 -23.24 -4.05 0.10
C LEU A 6 -24.74 -4.35 -0.09
N GLY A 7 -25.16 -5.55 0.32
CA GLY A 7 -26.53 -6.03 0.15
C GLY A 7 -26.91 -6.52 -1.25
N ALA A 8 -25.99 -6.50 -2.24
CA ALA A 8 -26.27 -7.03 -3.56
C ALA A 8 -26.32 -8.56 -3.53
N LYS A 9 -27.47 -9.12 -3.88
CA LYS A 9 -27.67 -10.57 -3.93
C LYS A 9 -26.79 -11.20 -5.00
N ASN A 10 -26.17 -12.33 -4.69
CA ASN A 10 -25.32 -13.13 -5.58
C ASN A 10 -24.06 -12.42 -6.10
N GLN A 11 -23.59 -11.37 -5.42
CA GLN A 11 -22.35 -10.70 -5.73
C GLN A 11 -21.36 -10.87 -4.56
N TYR A 12 -20.35 -11.71 -4.80
CA TYR A 12 -19.29 -12.00 -3.82
C TYR A 12 -18.13 -11.03 -4.04
N SER A 13 -18.14 -9.91 -3.36
CA SER A 13 -17.10 -8.88 -3.43
C SER A 13 -16.45 -8.66 -2.07
N SER A 14 -15.19 -8.26 -2.08
CA SER A 14 -14.47 -7.81 -0.89
C SER A 14 -14.77 -6.34 -0.58
N LEU A 15 -14.67 -5.97 0.67
CA LEU A 15 -14.67 -4.58 1.15
C LEU A 15 -13.24 -4.00 1.11
N SER A 16 -12.21 -4.83 0.92
CA SER A 16 -10.83 -4.40 0.77
C SER A 16 -10.63 -3.64 -0.54
N ASN A 17 -10.28 -2.37 -0.44
CA ASN A 17 -9.98 -1.54 -1.61
C ASN A 17 -8.59 -1.84 -2.16
N CYS A 18 -7.66 -2.19 -1.28
CA CYS A 18 -6.24 -2.34 -1.55
C CYS A 18 -5.71 -3.64 -0.96
N VAL A 19 -4.93 -4.34 -1.76
CA VAL A 19 -4.26 -5.59 -1.38
C VAL A 19 -2.82 -5.52 -1.87
N VAL A 20 -1.88 -6.09 -1.13
CA VAL A 20 -0.52 -6.33 -1.61
C VAL A 20 -0.30 -7.84 -1.70
N LEU A 21 0.24 -8.32 -2.82
CA LEU A 21 0.61 -9.72 -2.98
C LEU A 21 1.95 -10.02 -2.28
N PRO A 22 2.17 -11.27 -1.85
CA PRO A 22 3.50 -11.74 -1.46
C PRO A 22 4.52 -11.56 -2.60
N ASP A 23 5.80 -11.58 -2.24
CA ASP A 23 6.89 -11.54 -3.22
C ASP A 23 6.71 -12.63 -4.28
N VAL A 24 6.95 -12.25 -5.53
CA VAL A 24 6.83 -13.18 -6.67
C VAL A 24 7.95 -14.20 -6.61
N PHE A 25 7.63 -15.49 -6.56
CA PHE A 25 8.65 -16.53 -6.66
C PHE A 25 9.32 -16.50 -8.04
N ASP A 26 10.64 -16.58 -8.06
CA ASP A 26 11.48 -16.52 -9.26
C ASP A 26 11.43 -17.82 -10.07
N SER A 27 10.25 -18.11 -10.62
CA SER A 27 9.96 -19.24 -11.50
C SER A 27 8.70 -18.96 -12.32
N TYR A 28 8.51 -19.65 -13.46
CA TYR A 28 7.27 -19.55 -14.20
C TYR A 28 6.04 -19.93 -13.36
N GLY A 29 6.17 -20.96 -12.51
CA GLY A 29 5.11 -21.33 -11.58
C GLY A 29 4.72 -20.19 -10.66
N GLY A 30 5.70 -19.52 -10.05
CA GLY A 30 5.48 -18.38 -9.17
C GLY A 30 4.91 -17.17 -9.89
N ILE A 31 5.48 -16.80 -11.04
CA ILE A 31 5.01 -15.68 -11.87
C ILE A 31 3.55 -15.89 -12.31
N LEU A 32 3.22 -17.09 -12.80
CA LEU A 32 1.86 -17.41 -13.24
C LEU A 32 0.88 -17.54 -12.07
N PHE A 33 1.34 -18.02 -10.91
CA PHE A 33 0.54 -18.03 -9.69
C PHE A 33 0.18 -16.61 -9.24
N SER A 34 1.15 -15.68 -9.21
CA SER A 34 0.89 -14.28 -8.90
C SER A 34 -0.06 -13.62 -9.92
N ASP A 35 0.08 -13.91 -11.20
CA ASP A 35 -0.82 -13.44 -12.25
C ASP A 35 -2.26 -13.95 -12.05
N GLN A 36 -2.42 -15.22 -11.66
CA GLN A 36 -3.71 -15.77 -11.30
C GLN A 36 -4.29 -15.11 -10.04
N GLN A 37 -3.48 -14.86 -9.00
CA GLN A 37 -3.91 -14.12 -7.80
C GLN A 37 -4.43 -12.72 -8.16
N LEU A 38 -3.74 -11.98 -9.05
CA LEU A 38 -4.19 -10.69 -9.56
C LEU A 38 -5.60 -10.79 -10.15
N ALA A 39 -5.85 -11.74 -11.03
CA ALA A 39 -7.17 -11.95 -11.64
C ALA A 39 -8.26 -12.23 -10.59
N GLN A 40 -7.95 -13.08 -9.58
CA GLN A 40 -8.87 -13.42 -8.51
C GLN A 40 -9.24 -12.23 -7.61
N LEU A 41 -8.29 -11.32 -7.36
CA LEU A 41 -8.50 -10.12 -6.58
C LEU A 41 -9.24 -9.05 -7.38
N PHE A 42 -8.86 -8.82 -8.64
CA PHE A 42 -9.53 -7.84 -9.48
C PHE A 42 -11.01 -8.15 -9.69
N LYS A 43 -11.39 -9.42 -9.91
CA LYS A 43 -12.81 -9.79 -10.05
C LYS A 43 -13.64 -9.54 -8.79
N ARG A 44 -12.99 -9.40 -7.61
CA ARG A 44 -13.61 -9.08 -6.31
C ARG A 44 -13.47 -7.61 -5.92
N ARG A 45 -13.02 -6.73 -6.86
CA ARG A 45 -12.94 -5.27 -6.74
C ARG A 45 -11.75 -4.73 -5.97
N CYS A 46 -10.75 -5.54 -5.64
CA CYS A 46 -9.51 -5.08 -5.03
C CYS A 46 -8.64 -4.32 -6.04
N GLY A 47 -7.95 -3.28 -5.60
CA GLY A 47 -6.73 -2.78 -6.24
C GLY A 47 -5.54 -3.53 -5.67
N VAL A 48 -4.51 -3.79 -6.47
CA VAL A 48 -3.43 -4.68 -6.04
C VAL A 48 -2.05 -4.05 -6.24
N GLY A 49 -1.15 -4.29 -5.30
CA GLY A 49 0.28 -4.01 -5.43
C GLY A 49 1.09 -5.29 -5.49
N ILE A 50 2.15 -5.29 -6.31
CA ILE A 50 3.07 -6.40 -6.49
C ILE A 50 4.50 -5.88 -6.56
N ASP A 51 5.44 -6.58 -5.93
CA ASP A 51 6.88 -6.32 -6.07
C ASP A 51 7.54 -7.38 -6.95
N ILE A 52 8.35 -6.94 -7.89
CA ILE A 52 9.05 -7.85 -8.82
C ILE A 52 10.56 -7.88 -8.60
N SER A 53 11.06 -7.31 -7.52
CA SER A 53 12.49 -7.24 -7.21
C SER A 53 13.13 -8.61 -6.92
N SER A 54 12.32 -9.61 -6.58
CA SER A 54 12.75 -10.98 -6.35
C SER A 54 13.11 -11.73 -7.64
N LEU A 55 12.53 -11.30 -8.78
CA LEU A 55 12.74 -11.96 -10.07
C LEU A 55 14.17 -11.73 -10.58
N ARG A 56 14.77 -12.77 -11.17
CA ARG A 56 16.11 -12.69 -11.75
C ARG A 56 16.16 -11.73 -12.92
N PRO A 57 17.26 -10.99 -13.07
CA PRO A 57 17.44 -10.06 -14.19
C PRO A 57 17.67 -10.79 -15.53
N ILE A 58 17.47 -10.05 -16.61
CA ILE A 58 17.66 -10.53 -17.99
C ILE A 58 19.03 -11.17 -18.17
N TYR A 59 19.09 -12.21 -18.99
CA TYR A 59 20.29 -13.04 -19.30
C TYR A 59 20.78 -13.93 -18.15
N GLU A 60 20.19 -13.89 -16.97
CA GLU A 60 20.51 -14.87 -15.94
C GLU A 60 20.10 -16.29 -16.37
N GLY A 61 20.92 -17.26 -15.99
CA GLY A 61 20.76 -18.66 -16.38
C GLY A 61 19.49 -19.31 -15.85
N VAL A 62 18.83 -20.09 -16.68
CA VAL A 62 17.68 -20.96 -16.33
C VAL A 62 17.96 -22.41 -16.74
N GLN A 63 17.34 -23.33 -16.01
CA GLN A 63 17.48 -24.77 -16.27
C GLN A 63 16.38 -25.30 -17.20
N ASN A 64 16.13 -24.58 -18.30
CA ASN A 64 15.16 -24.99 -19.32
C ASN A 64 15.73 -24.75 -20.73
N SER A 65 14.95 -25.00 -21.77
CA SER A 65 15.36 -24.86 -23.17
C SER A 65 15.71 -23.44 -23.61
N ALA A 66 15.36 -22.42 -22.83
CA ALA A 66 15.68 -21.02 -23.13
C ALA A 66 17.11 -20.63 -22.72
N ILE A 67 17.78 -21.44 -21.86
CA ILE A 67 19.12 -21.21 -21.33
C ILE A 67 19.19 -19.97 -20.43
N THR A 68 18.62 -18.83 -20.82
CA THR A 68 18.56 -17.58 -20.07
C THR A 68 17.13 -17.05 -19.97
N THR A 69 16.86 -16.22 -18.95
CA THR A 69 15.57 -15.55 -18.75
C THR A 69 15.45 -14.28 -19.60
N SER A 70 14.20 -13.89 -19.89
CA SER A 70 13.85 -12.58 -20.47
C SER A 70 13.85 -11.43 -19.46
N GLY A 71 14.04 -11.73 -18.16
CA GLY A 71 14.18 -10.75 -17.08
C GLY A 71 12.85 -10.33 -16.42
N ALA A 72 12.98 -9.65 -15.28
CA ALA A 72 11.84 -9.22 -14.44
C ALA A 72 10.90 -8.27 -15.19
N VAL A 73 11.45 -7.29 -15.92
CA VAL A 73 10.68 -6.26 -16.64
C VAL A 73 9.82 -6.86 -17.75
N SER A 74 10.25 -7.96 -18.38
CA SER A 74 9.48 -8.62 -19.44
C SER A 74 8.10 -9.13 -18.96
N PHE A 75 7.96 -9.49 -17.67
CA PHE A 75 6.72 -10.02 -17.11
C PHE A 75 5.71 -8.93 -16.74
N MET A 76 6.13 -7.66 -16.67
CA MET A 76 5.24 -6.54 -16.36
C MET A 76 4.08 -6.41 -17.34
N GLN A 77 4.33 -6.69 -18.63
CA GLN A 77 3.30 -6.65 -19.66
C GLN A 77 2.19 -7.67 -19.40
N ARG A 78 2.57 -8.86 -18.90
CA ARG A 78 1.62 -9.91 -18.52
C ARG A 78 0.68 -9.43 -17.41
N PHE A 79 1.23 -8.94 -16.31
CA PHE A 79 0.44 -8.42 -15.19
C PHE A 79 -0.44 -7.24 -15.59
N SER A 80 0.09 -6.35 -16.43
CA SER A 80 -0.67 -5.23 -17.01
C SER A 80 -1.86 -5.70 -17.86
N ASN A 81 -1.69 -6.75 -18.66
CA ASN A 81 -2.77 -7.30 -19.48
C ASN A 81 -3.87 -7.90 -18.60
N THR A 82 -3.52 -8.70 -17.60
CA THR A 82 -4.48 -9.27 -16.63
C THR A 82 -5.33 -8.18 -15.97
N THR A 83 -4.71 -7.07 -15.59
CA THR A 83 -5.43 -5.92 -15.01
C THR A 83 -6.46 -5.32 -15.98
N ARG A 84 -6.16 -5.31 -17.27
CA ARG A 84 -7.07 -4.76 -18.31
C ARG A 84 -8.18 -5.72 -18.72
N GLU A 85 -7.91 -7.01 -18.67
CA GLU A 85 -8.85 -8.07 -19.09
C GLU A 85 -9.95 -8.32 -18.06
N VAL A 86 -9.61 -8.24 -16.77
CA VAL A 86 -10.58 -8.52 -15.70
C VAL A 86 -11.54 -7.35 -15.52
N ALA A 87 -12.76 -7.52 -16.01
CA ALA A 87 -13.81 -6.50 -15.94
C ALA A 87 -14.46 -6.44 -14.55
N GLN A 88 -14.76 -5.21 -14.10
CA GLN A 88 -15.44 -4.88 -12.83
C GLN A 88 -16.67 -3.99 -13.09
N GLN A 89 -17.62 -4.40 -13.92
CA GLN A 89 -18.80 -3.60 -14.28
C GLN A 89 -18.44 -2.17 -14.77
N GLY A 90 -17.63 -2.07 -15.81
CA GLY A 90 -17.18 -0.80 -16.38
C GLY A 90 -16.02 -0.11 -15.64
N ARG A 91 -15.58 -0.63 -14.50
CA ARG A 91 -14.35 -0.25 -13.83
C ARG A 91 -13.23 -1.24 -14.20
N ARG A 92 -12.04 -0.73 -14.47
CA ARG A 92 -10.83 -1.54 -14.67
C ARG A 92 -10.20 -1.87 -13.32
N GLY A 93 -9.43 -2.98 -13.25
CA GLY A 93 -8.52 -3.25 -12.17
C GLY A 93 -7.50 -2.10 -12.00
N ALA A 94 -6.88 -2.03 -10.85
CA ALA A 94 -5.79 -1.10 -10.56
C ALA A 94 -4.60 -1.88 -10.02
N LEU A 95 -3.42 -1.69 -10.61
CA LEU A 95 -2.19 -2.40 -10.28
C LEU A 95 -1.06 -1.41 -10.03
N MET A 96 -0.30 -1.64 -8.96
CA MET A 96 1.02 -1.07 -8.72
C MET A 96 2.07 -2.17 -8.93
N ILE A 97 3.09 -1.89 -9.73
CA ILE A 97 4.30 -2.73 -9.82
C ILE A 97 5.46 -1.94 -9.24
N THR A 98 6.13 -2.50 -8.23
CA THR A 98 7.30 -1.89 -7.62
C THR A 98 8.56 -2.67 -7.93
N MET A 99 9.70 -1.97 -7.96
CA MET A 99 11.03 -2.54 -8.06
C MET A 99 12.01 -1.77 -7.17
N ASP A 100 12.87 -2.51 -6.47
CA ASP A 100 13.95 -1.93 -5.65
C ASP A 100 15.02 -1.28 -6.57
N VAL A 101 15.48 -0.11 -6.17
CA VAL A 101 16.50 0.64 -6.92
C VAL A 101 17.84 -0.13 -7.08
N ARG A 102 18.09 -1.13 -6.23
CA ARG A 102 19.26 -2.00 -6.31
C ARG A 102 19.18 -3.07 -7.41
N HIS A 103 17.99 -3.28 -7.99
CA HIS A 103 17.81 -4.34 -8.98
C HIS A 103 18.60 -4.05 -10.28
N PRO A 104 19.26 -5.06 -10.89
CA PRO A 104 20.07 -4.85 -12.10
C PRO A 104 19.31 -4.32 -13.32
N GLU A 105 18.00 -4.59 -13.44
CA GLU A 105 17.11 -4.07 -14.51
C GLU A 105 16.41 -2.75 -14.15
N ILE A 106 16.92 -2.01 -13.16
CA ILE A 106 16.24 -0.78 -12.72
C ILE A 106 16.08 0.27 -13.83
N LEU A 107 17.04 0.39 -14.74
CA LEU A 107 16.96 1.32 -15.86
C LEU A 107 15.89 0.90 -16.88
N GLU A 108 15.80 -0.39 -17.19
CA GLU A 108 14.77 -0.97 -18.03
C GLU A 108 13.38 -0.78 -17.41
N PHE A 109 13.27 -0.96 -16.10
CA PHE A 109 12.03 -0.68 -15.34
C PHE A 109 11.61 0.78 -15.45
N ILE A 110 12.53 1.73 -15.19
CA ILE A 110 12.28 3.17 -15.29
C ILE A 110 11.80 3.55 -16.71
N HIS A 111 12.34 2.90 -17.71
CA HIS A 111 12.02 3.18 -19.12
C HIS A 111 10.80 2.41 -19.65
N SER A 112 10.27 1.46 -18.92
CA SER A 112 9.25 0.51 -19.39
C SER A 112 7.96 1.16 -19.90
N LYS A 113 7.65 2.39 -19.47
CA LYS A 113 6.47 3.16 -19.88
C LYS A 113 6.78 4.34 -20.82
N LYS A 114 8.00 4.45 -21.34
CA LYS A 114 8.31 5.46 -22.38
C LYS A 114 7.46 5.27 -23.65
N GLU A 115 7.14 4.03 -23.98
CA GLU A 115 6.16 3.71 -25.02
C GLU A 115 4.76 3.71 -24.40
N LEU A 116 3.97 4.74 -24.69
CA LEU A 116 2.67 5.01 -24.07
C LEU A 116 1.61 3.89 -24.26
N ASN A 117 1.83 2.96 -25.17
CA ASN A 117 0.96 1.81 -25.43
C ASN A 117 1.40 0.53 -24.68
N LYS A 118 2.54 0.56 -23.99
CA LYS A 118 3.02 -0.56 -23.14
C LYS A 118 2.63 -0.36 -21.68
N ILE A 119 2.38 -1.45 -20.97
CA ILE A 119 2.11 -1.50 -19.51
C ILE A 119 1.03 -0.48 -19.08
N THR A 120 -0.02 -0.35 -19.88
CA THR A 120 -1.10 0.63 -19.66
C THR A 120 -2.08 0.25 -18.55
N GLY A 121 -1.99 -0.97 -18.02
CA GLY A 121 -2.83 -1.47 -16.93
C GLY A 121 -2.18 -1.39 -15.54
N ALA A 122 -0.98 -0.82 -15.44
CA ALA A 122 -0.27 -0.74 -14.16
C ALA A 122 0.37 0.64 -13.96
N ASN A 123 0.38 1.12 -12.72
CA ASN A 123 1.30 2.16 -12.25
C ASN A 123 2.64 1.49 -11.88
N ILE A 124 3.73 2.23 -11.99
CA ILE A 124 5.06 1.75 -11.61
C ILE A 124 5.74 2.70 -10.63
N SER A 125 6.43 2.15 -9.63
CA SER A 125 7.18 2.94 -8.66
C SER A 125 8.50 2.28 -8.27
N VAL A 126 9.54 3.10 -8.12
CA VAL A 126 10.87 2.66 -7.67
C VAL A 126 10.95 2.79 -6.15
N LYS A 127 11.30 1.69 -5.47
CA LYS A 127 11.62 1.71 -4.03
C LYS A 127 13.05 2.24 -3.85
N ILE A 128 13.17 3.42 -3.24
CA ILE A 128 14.44 4.14 -3.06
C ILE A 128 14.91 4.02 -1.61
N THR A 129 16.19 3.66 -1.45
CA THR A 129 16.85 3.58 -0.15
C THR A 129 17.53 4.90 0.25
N ASN A 130 17.76 5.09 1.54
CA ASN A 130 18.52 6.23 2.05
C ASN A 130 19.97 6.22 1.53
N ASP A 131 20.56 5.03 1.36
CA ASP A 131 21.92 4.87 0.81
C ASP A 131 22.00 5.30 -0.65
N PHE A 132 20.98 4.97 -1.45
CA PHE A 132 20.88 5.46 -2.81
C PHE A 132 20.83 6.98 -2.85
N MET A 133 19.94 7.62 -2.08
CA MET A 133 19.80 9.08 -2.03
C MET A 133 21.08 9.77 -1.52
N ARG A 134 21.79 9.14 -0.58
CA ARG A 134 23.10 9.61 -0.12
C ARG A 134 24.11 9.56 -1.26
N SER A 135 24.18 8.45 -2.01
CA SER A 135 25.06 8.28 -3.16
C SER A 135 24.75 9.28 -4.28
N VAL A 136 23.47 9.59 -4.53
CA VAL A 136 23.06 10.63 -5.48
C VAL A 136 23.57 12.00 -5.06
N ARG A 137 23.38 12.38 -3.79
CA ARG A 137 23.82 13.69 -3.24
C ARG A 137 25.34 13.86 -3.27
N GLU A 138 26.06 12.79 -2.94
CA GLU A 138 27.50 12.77 -2.90
C GLU A 138 28.16 12.46 -4.25
N ASN A 139 27.35 12.26 -5.30
CA ASN A 139 27.80 11.90 -6.65
C ASN A 139 28.72 10.66 -6.68
N LYS A 140 28.35 9.65 -5.89
CA LYS A 140 29.08 8.38 -5.74
C LYS A 140 28.52 7.28 -6.65
N SER A 141 29.31 6.21 -6.79
CA SER A 141 28.85 4.94 -7.32
C SER A 141 27.82 4.29 -6.40
N PHE A 142 26.95 3.48 -6.99
CA PHE A 142 25.95 2.68 -6.32
C PHE A 142 25.95 1.26 -6.89
N VAL A 143 25.77 0.25 -6.05
CA VAL A 143 25.82 -1.15 -6.46
C VAL A 143 24.41 -1.64 -6.76
N LEU A 144 24.20 -2.08 -7.99
CA LEU A 144 23.08 -2.92 -8.38
C LEU A 144 23.44 -4.37 -8.13
N GLN A 145 22.52 -5.15 -7.56
CA GLN A 145 22.80 -6.56 -7.24
C GLN A 145 21.55 -7.43 -7.30
N TRP A 146 21.75 -8.73 -7.51
CA TRP A 146 20.70 -9.72 -7.43
C TRP A 146 21.25 -11.06 -6.88
N PRO A 147 20.55 -11.74 -5.95
CA PRO A 147 19.38 -11.25 -5.22
C PRO A 147 19.68 -9.99 -4.41
N ILE A 148 18.67 -9.08 -4.29
CA ILE A 148 18.89 -7.72 -3.75
C ILE A 148 19.34 -7.68 -2.29
N ASP A 149 18.89 -8.65 -1.46
CA ASP A 149 19.22 -8.73 -0.04
C ASP A 149 20.30 -9.78 0.29
N ALA A 150 20.91 -10.37 -0.74
CA ALA A 150 21.98 -11.37 -0.54
C ALA A 150 23.28 -10.69 -0.07
N ILE A 151 23.92 -11.30 0.94
CA ILE A 151 25.26 -10.89 1.39
C ILE A 151 26.29 -11.15 0.28
N ASP A 152 26.15 -12.28 -0.41
CA ASP A 152 26.96 -12.66 -1.56
C ASP A 152 26.03 -12.84 -2.79
N PRO A 153 25.69 -11.75 -3.50
CA PRO A 153 24.80 -11.82 -4.64
C PRO A 153 25.47 -12.41 -5.87
N LYS A 154 24.69 -13.13 -6.67
CA LYS A 154 25.14 -13.76 -7.92
C LYS A 154 25.59 -12.75 -8.97
N LEU A 155 24.96 -11.58 -8.97
CA LEU A 155 25.24 -10.49 -9.90
C LEU A 155 25.46 -9.19 -9.12
N LYS A 156 26.58 -8.51 -9.44
CA LYS A 156 26.89 -7.15 -8.97
C LYS A 156 27.30 -6.28 -10.14
N ARG A 157 26.78 -5.07 -10.19
CA ARG A 157 27.18 -4.05 -11.17
C ARG A 157 27.24 -2.68 -10.51
N GLU A 158 28.36 -2.01 -10.66
CA GLU A 158 28.53 -0.65 -10.17
C GLU A 158 28.08 0.37 -11.22
N VAL A 159 27.30 1.36 -10.81
CA VAL A 159 26.75 2.44 -11.65
C VAL A 159 26.81 3.76 -10.91
N LYS A 160 26.73 4.89 -11.59
CA LYS A 160 26.60 6.19 -10.93
C LYS A 160 25.16 6.38 -10.44
N ALA A 161 24.97 6.57 -9.14
CA ALA A 161 23.65 6.79 -8.55
C ALA A 161 22.90 7.96 -9.21
N LYS A 162 23.62 9.04 -9.51
CA LYS A 162 23.06 10.24 -10.14
C LYS A 162 22.50 9.99 -11.52
N ASP A 163 23.06 9.03 -12.28
CA ASP A 163 22.56 8.69 -13.61
C ASP A 163 21.19 8.00 -13.51
N ILE A 164 21.04 7.07 -12.58
CA ILE A 164 19.71 6.44 -12.30
C ILE A 164 18.70 7.51 -11.89
N TRP A 165 19.06 8.39 -10.94
CA TRP A 165 18.19 9.46 -10.47
C TRP A 165 17.74 10.39 -11.59
N ASN A 166 18.65 10.78 -12.46
CA ASN A 166 18.33 11.61 -13.61
C ASN A 166 17.36 10.89 -14.59
N GLN A 167 17.52 9.57 -14.79
CA GLN A 167 16.59 8.80 -15.63
C GLN A 167 15.20 8.70 -15.01
N ILE A 168 15.07 8.58 -13.67
CA ILE A 168 13.79 8.66 -12.97
C ILE A 168 13.12 10.02 -13.25
N ILE A 169 13.85 11.13 -13.05
CA ILE A 169 13.34 12.48 -13.27
C ILE A 169 12.89 12.68 -14.73
N ILE A 170 13.74 12.30 -15.71
CA ILE A 170 13.44 12.46 -17.13
C ILE A 170 12.18 11.65 -17.52
N SER A 171 12.08 10.40 -17.05
CA SER A 171 10.94 9.54 -17.36
C SER A 171 9.66 10.07 -16.69
N ALA A 172 9.72 10.43 -15.40
CA ALA A 172 8.58 10.99 -14.68
C ALA A 172 8.10 12.31 -15.28
N HIS A 173 9.02 13.19 -15.72
CA HIS A 173 8.65 14.42 -16.42
C HIS A 173 7.96 14.14 -17.77
N GLY A 174 8.39 13.09 -18.48
CA GLY A 174 7.85 12.78 -19.82
C GLY A 174 6.52 12.04 -19.81
N SER A 175 6.28 11.18 -18.80
CA SER A 175 5.10 10.27 -18.78
C SER A 175 4.31 10.29 -17.46
N GLY A 176 4.75 11.03 -16.46
CA GLY A 176 4.18 10.97 -15.10
C GLY A 176 4.67 9.79 -14.26
N GLU A 177 5.50 8.90 -14.82
CA GLU A 177 6.00 7.69 -14.16
C GLU A 177 7.48 7.42 -14.50
N PRO A 178 8.23 6.72 -13.63
CA PRO A 178 7.79 6.04 -12.41
C PRO A 178 7.53 7.00 -11.26
N GLY A 179 6.71 6.55 -10.29
CA GLY A 179 6.66 7.12 -8.95
C GLY A 179 7.91 6.76 -8.14
N VAL A 180 8.07 7.40 -6.99
CA VAL A 180 9.19 7.18 -6.06
C VAL A 180 8.64 6.86 -4.68
N LEU A 181 9.10 5.76 -4.10
CA LEU A 181 8.78 5.34 -2.73
C LEU A 181 10.05 5.44 -1.90
N PHE A 182 10.09 6.35 -0.93
CA PHE A 182 11.20 6.46 0.02
C PHE A 182 11.11 5.33 1.04
N TRP A 183 11.58 4.15 0.62
CA TRP A 183 11.26 2.88 1.24
C TRP A 183 11.72 2.77 2.69
N ASP A 184 12.93 3.23 2.99
CA ASP A 184 13.45 3.23 4.36
C ASP A 184 12.63 4.15 5.28
N GLN A 185 12.13 5.28 4.77
CA GLN A 185 11.26 6.18 5.52
C GLN A 185 9.88 5.55 5.75
N GLN A 186 9.33 4.88 4.74
CA GLN A 186 8.07 4.15 4.90
C GLN A 186 8.19 3.03 5.94
N HIS A 187 9.32 2.34 5.99
CA HIS A 187 9.57 1.35 7.04
C HIS A 187 9.69 1.97 8.43
N ALA A 188 10.48 3.05 8.57
CA ALA A 188 10.74 3.69 9.86
C ALA A 188 9.47 4.29 10.50
N TYR A 189 8.53 4.76 9.67
CA TYR A 189 7.28 5.38 10.14
C TYR A 189 6.03 4.49 9.96
N SER A 190 6.18 3.27 9.50
CA SER A 190 5.08 2.31 9.43
C SER A 190 4.76 1.79 10.83
N THR A 191 3.47 1.79 11.17
CA THR A 191 2.99 1.24 12.45
C THR A 191 3.07 -0.27 12.52
N SER A 192 3.20 -0.96 11.38
CA SER A 192 3.16 -2.42 11.30
C SER A 192 4.49 -3.06 10.92
N SER A 193 5.35 -2.40 10.14
CA SER A 193 6.56 -3.02 9.61
C SER A 193 7.65 -3.32 10.65
N ILE A 194 7.47 -2.83 11.88
CA ILE A 194 8.31 -3.20 13.03
C ILE A 194 8.12 -4.68 13.42
N TYR A 195 6.94 -5.23 13.15
CA TYR A 195 6.65 -6.64 13.38
C TYR A 195 7.23 -7.49 12.25
N PRO A 196 8.02 -8.54 12.54
CA PRO A 196 8.63 -9.37 11.50
C PRO A 196 7.61 -9.98 10.52
N GLN A 197 6.43 -10.39 11.01
CA GLN A 197 5.36 -10.96 10.19
C GLN A 197 4.64 -9.91 9.33
N PHE A 198 4.73 -8.61 9.67
CA PHE A 198 4.06 -7.53 8.94
C PHE A 198 5.03 -6.67 8.12
N LYS A 199 6.19 -7.23 7.76
CA LYS A 199 7.19 -6.52 6.96
C LYS A 199 6.63 -6.11 5.60
N ASN A 200 6.67 -4.81 5.30
CA ASN A 200 6.17 -4.27 4.05
C ASN A 200 6.89 -4.83 2.82
N THR A 201 6.11 -5.28 1.83
CA THR A 201 6.59 -5.81 0.54
C THR A 201 6.46 -4.78 -0.57
N SER A 202 5.28 -4.17 -0.68
CA SER A 202 4.93 -3.18 -1.70
C SER A 202 3.91 -2.19 -1.17
N THR A 203 3.36 -1.36 -2.04
CA THR A 203 2.24 -0.46 -1.73
C THR A 203 1.01 -0.86 -2.54
N ASN A 204 -0.16 -0.35 -2.14
CA ASN A 204 -1.36 -0.37 -2.96
C ASN A 204 -1.20 0.47 -4.25
N PRO A 205 -2.16 0.43 -5.20
CA PRO A 205 -2.04 1.11 -6.49
C PRO A 205 -1.82 2.63 -6.44
N CYS A 206 -2.31 3.30 -5.39
CA CYS A 206 -2.17 4.75 -5.22
C CYS A 206 -0.99 5.16 -4.34
N SER A 207 -0.25 4.19 -3.79
CA SER A 207 0.97 4.35 -2.97
C SER A 207 0.79 4.95 -1.57
N GLU A 208 -0.46 5.15 -1.11
CA GLU A 208 -0.71 5.73 0.21
C GLU A 208 -0.47 4.77 1.37
N ILE A 209 -0.47 3.45 1.14
CA ILE A 209 -0.25 2.44 2.18
C ILE A 209 0.78 1.41 1.73
N ALA A 210 1.87 1.28 2.50
CA ALA A 210 2.78 0.15 2.41
C ALA A 210 2.26 -1.01 3.27
N MET A 211 2.28 -2.24 2.73
CA MET A 211 1.76 -3.42 3.40
C MET A 211 2.64 -4.65 3.16
N GLN A 212 2.54 -5.64 4.05
CA GLN A 212 3.10 -6.97 3.80
C GLN A 212 2.32 -7.71 2.71
N GLY A 213 2.92 -8.76 2.19
CA GLY A 213 2.25 -9.66 1.25
C GLY A 213 1.08 -10.39 1.88
N GLY A 214 -0.07 -10.40 1.19
CA GLY A 214 -1.31 -10.99 1.67
C GLY A 214 -2.10 -10.10 2.63
N ASP A 215 -1.73 -8.82 2.77
CA ASP A 215 -2.50 -7.87 3.58
C ASP A 215 -3.44 -7.03 2.73
N SER A 216 -4.42 -6.44 3.38
CA SER A 216 -5.47 -5.65 2.75
C SER A 216 -5.90 -4.47 3.61
N CYS A 217 -6.38 -3.41 2.97
CA CYS A 217 -6.84 -2.20 3.64
C CYS A 217 -8.28 -1.84 3.26
N ARG A 218 -9.05 -1.42 4.27
CA ARG A 218 -10.38 -0.82 4.14
C ARG A 218 -10.24 0.68 4.33
N LEU A 219 -10.78 1.45 3.40
CA LEU A 219 -10.59 2.90 3.37
C LEU A 219 -11.87 3.66 3.71
N MET A 220 -11.75 4.65 4.59
CA MET A 220 -12.74 5.69 4.84
C MET A 220 -12.05 7.04 4.91
N ALA A 221 -12.75 8.12 4.56
CA ALA A 221 -12.21 9.47 4.63
C ALA A 221 -13.23 10.44 5.27
N ILE A 222 -12.74 11.29 6.15
CA ILE A 222 -13.49 12.42 6.72
C ILE A 222 -13.39 13.60 5.73
N ASN A 223 -14.51 14.27 5.46
CA ASN A 223 -14.51 15.51 4.71
C ASN A 223 -14.26 16.70 5.66
N LEU A 224 -13.06 17.27 5.65
CA LEU A 224 -12.67 18.34 6.56
C LEU A 224 -13.47 19.64 6.37
N TYR A 225 -13.97 19.91 5.16
CA TYR A 225 -14.86 21.06 4.93
C TYR A 225 -16.13 21.03 5.78
N SER A 226 -16.63 19.83 6.13
CA SER A 226 -17.85 19.68 6.95
C SER A 226 -17.73 20.16 8.40
N PHE A 227 -16.51 20.52 8.83
CA PHE A 227 -16.22 21.07 10.16
C PHE A 227 -16.00 22.57 10.16
N VAL A 228 -16.11 23.24 9.00
CA VAL A 228 -16.02 24.70 8.93
C VAL A 228 -17.38 25.32 9.21
N GLU A 229 -17.46 26.11 10.26
CA GLU A 229 -18.61 26.93 10.62
C GLU A 229 -18.52 28.27 9.92
N ASN A 230 -19.66 28.82 9.49
CA ASN A 230 -19.74 30.09 8.74
C ASN A 230 -18.73 30.21 7.57
N PRO A 231 -18.67 29.21 6.66
CA PRO A 231 -17.66 29.15 5.61
C PRO A 231 -17.70 30.43 4.75
N PHE A 232 -16.51 30.92 4.36
CA PHE A 232 -16.30 32.14 3.58
C PHE A 232 -16.73 33.44 4.24
N HIS A 233 -17.04 33.43 5.53
CA HIS A 233 -17.39 34.61 6.30
C HIS A 233 -16.24 35.04 7.23
N LYS A 234 -16.25 36.31 7.67
CA LYS A 234 -15.24 36.82 8.63
C LYS A 234 -15.22 36.08 9.98
N THR A 235 -16.31 35.40 10.31
CA THR A 235 -16.46 34.58 11.53
C THR A 235 -16.27 33.09 11.24
N ALA A 236 -15.67 32.73 10.08
CA ALA A 236 -15.38 31.35 9.77
C ALA A 236 -14.44 30.73 10.82
N ALA A 237 -14.84 29.60 11.35
CA ALA A 237 -14.10 28.87 12.39
C ALA A 237 -14.12 27.36 12.09
N PHE A 238 -13.09 26.66 12.56
CA PHE A 238 -13.03 25.20 12.46
C PHE A 238 -13.50 24.57 13.78
N ASN A 239 -14.46 23.66 13.69
CA ASN A 239 -15.02 22.96 14.85
C ASN A 239 -14.17 21.73 15.20
N PHE A 240 -13.22 21.91 16.09
CA PHE A 240 -12.30 20.87 16.55
C PHE A 240 -12.99 19.80 17.42
N GLU A 241 -13.95 20.18 18.25
CA GLU A 241 -14.70 19.26 19.11
C GLU A 241 -15.47 18.23 18.25
N LYS A 242 -16.20 18.70 17.26
CA LYS A 242 -16.91 17.84 16.31
C LYS A 242 -15.95 16.96 15.50
N LEU A 243 -14.75 17.47 15.13
CA LEU A 243 -13.74 16.66 14.44
C LEU A 243 -13.26 15.52 15.34
N TYR A 244 -12.99 15.79 16.62
CA TYR A 244 -12.58 14.77 17.58
C TYR A 244 -13.63 13.67 17.71
N GLU A 245 -14.88 14.03 17.92
CA GLU A 245 -16.00 13.08 18.04
C GLU A 245 -16.15 12.20 16.79
N VAL A 246 -16.10 12.81 15.61
CA VAL A 246 -16.22 12.09 14.33
C VAL A 246 -14.99 11.20 14.07
N ALA A 247 -13.79 11.61 14.45
CA ALA A 247 -12.60 10.80 14.34
C ALA A 247 -12.64 9.60 15.29
N TYR A 248 -13.10 9.81 16.52
CA TYR A 248 -13.26 8.75 17.51
C TYR A 248 -14.28 7.68 17.07
N GLU A 249 -15.49 8.10 16.69
CA GLU A 249 -16.55 7.17 16.23
C GLU A 249 -16.19 6.55 14.86
N GLY A 250 -15.54 7.31 13.99
CA GLY A 250 -15.06 6.84 12.70
C GLY A 250 -14.05 5.70 12.82
N MET A 251 -13.15 5.76 13.78
CA MET A 251 -12.18 4.68 14.01
C MET A 251 -12.87 3.40 14.48
N ARG A 252 -13.87 3.51 15.35
CA ARG A 252 -14.72 2.40 15.77
C ARG A 252 -15.47 1.77 14.60
N LEU A 253 -16.01 2.62 13.71
CA LEU A 253 -16.67 2.16 12.49
C LEU A 253 -15.72 1.41 11.57
N MET A 254 -14.46 1.87 11.46
CA MET A 254 -13.43 1.21 10.67
C MET A 254 -13.09 -0.19 11.21
N ASP A 255 -13.01 -0.37 12.52
CA ASP A 255 -12.79 -1.68 13.13
C ASP A 255 -13.98 -2.64 12.88
N ASN A 256 -15.22 -2.14 12.95
CA ASN A 256 -16.40 -2.93 12.58
C ASN A 256 -16.40 -3.33 11.08
N LEU A 257 -15.82 -2.51 10.20
CA LEU A 257 -15.65 -2.87 8.79
C LEU A 257 -14.63 -4.00 8.58
N VAL A 258 -13.68 -4.18 9.50
CA VAL A 258 -12.79 -5.36 9.49
C VAL A 258 -13.60 -6.63 9.77
N ASP A 259 -14.48 -6.62 10.76
CA ASP A 259 -15.34 -7.76 11.06
C ASP A 259 -16.28 -8.09 9.90
N LEU A 260 -16.89 -7.09 9.29
CA LEU A 260 -17.73 -7.26 8.10
C LEU A 260 -16.94 -7.83 6.91
N GLU A 261 -15.68 -7.41 6.72
CA GLU A 261 -14.81 -7.99 5.68
C GLU A 261 -14.51 -9.47 5.96
N LEU A 262 -14.28 -9.87 7.19
CA LEU A 262 -14.09 -11.27 7.55
C LEU A 262 -15.32 -12.13 7.20
N GLU A 263 -16.53 -11.61 7.42
CA GLU A 263 -17.77 -12.26 6.98
C GLU A 263 -17.83 -12.36 5.44
N HIS A 264 -17.45 -11.31 4.71
CA HIS A 264 -17.38 -11.33 3.26
C HIS A 264 -16.36 -12.33 2.74
N ILE A 265 -15.16 -12.40 3.32
CA ILE A 265 -14.12 -13.38 2.94
C ILE A 265 -14.62 -14.79 3.22
N THR A 266 -15.27 -15.03 4.35
CA THR A 266 -15.88 -16.34 4.67
C THR A 266 -16.89 -16.76 3.58
N THR A 267 -17.78 -15.86 3.19
CA THR A 267 -18.74 -16.10 2.12
C THR A 267 -18.07 -16.38 0.76
N ILE A 268 -16.95 -15.69 0.46
CA ILE A 268 -16.14 -15.95 -0.73
C ILE A 268 -15.55 -17.38 -0.67
N LEU A 269 -14.98 -17.77 0.46
CA LEU A 269 -14.38 -19.09 0.66
C LEU A 269 -15.44 -20.21 0.56
N GLU A 270 -16.62 -20.01 1.14
CA GLU A 270 -17.77 -20.92 1.00
C GLU A 270 -18.17 -21.11 -0.47
N LYS A 271 -18.29 -20.00 -1.21
CA LYS A 271 -18.57 -20.04 -2.66
C LYS A 271 -17.50 -20.81 -3.41
N ILE A 272 -16.21 -20.60 -3.13
CA ILE A 272 -15.11 -21.32 -3.78
C ILE A 272 -15.21 -22.83 -3.46
N ASN A 273 -15.46 -23.19 -2.21
CA ASN A 273 -15.55 -24.58 -1.79
C ASN A 273 -16.74 -25.32 -2.44
N THR A 274 -17.87 -24.65 -2.61
CA THR A 274 -19.09 -25.22 -3.23
C THR A 274 -19.11 -25.17 -4.76
N ASP A 275 -18.16 -24.48 -5.38
CA ASP A 275 -18.04 -24.44 -6.85
C ASP A 275 -17.72 -25.83 -7.40
N SER A 276 -18.37 -26.20 -8.50
CA SER A 276 -18.24 -27.51 -9.14
C SER A 276 -16.92 -27.74 -9.86
N GLN A 277 -16.08 -26.72 -10.01
CA GLN A 277 -14.77 -26.85 -10.66
C GLN A 277 -13.83 -27.76 -9.86
N PRO A 278 -12.90 -28.46 -10.51
CA PRO A 278 -11.89 -29.26 -9.83
C PRO A 278 -11.03 -28.42 -8.87
N ASN A 279 -10.60 -29.03 -7.76
CA ASN A 279 -9.82 -28.33 -6.72
C ASN A 279 -8.56 -27.65 -7.26
N PHE A 280 -7.83 -28.27 -8.18
CA PHE A 280 -6.61 -27.69 -8.75
C PHE A 280 -6.86 -26.40 -9.55
N ILE A 281 -8.08 -26.18 -10.06
CA ILE A 281 -8.46 -24.92 -10.72
C ILE A 281 -8.75 -23.83 -9.68
N LYS A 282 -9.35 -24.21 -8.54
CA LYS A 282 -9.76 -23.29 -7.47
C LYS A 282 -8.62 -22.94 -6.50
N ASP A 283 -7.54 -23.68 -6.51
CA ASP A 283 -6.49 -23.65 -5.47
C ASP A 283 -5.86 -22.25 -5.30
N ALA A 284 -5.53 -21.58 -6.40
CA ALA A 284 -4.94 -20.25 -6.33
C ALA A 284 -5.91 -19.19 -5.72
N GLU A 285 -7.19 -19.23 -6.09
CA GLU A 285 -8.20 -18.35 -5.49
C GLU A 285 -8.36 -18.65 -4.00
N LYS A 286 -8.50 -19.93 -3.65
CA LYS A 286 -8.70 -20.36 -2.27
C LYS A 286 -7.54 -19.90 -1.37
N ARG A 287 -6.29 -20.22 -1.73
CA ARG A 287 -5.09 -19.82 -0.97
C ARG A 287 -4.95 -18.31 -0.83
N THR A 288 -5.33 -17.55 -1.86
CA THR A 288 -5.28 -16.09 -1.80
C THR A 288 -6.24 -15.55 -0.75
N TRP A 289 -7.48 -16.05 -0.71
CA TRP A 289 -8.47 -15.58 0.26
C TRP A 289 -8.24 -16.11 1.68
N GLU A 290 -7.68 -17.32 1.82
CA GLU A 290 -7.24 -17.85 3.13
C GLU A 290 -6.14 -16.97 3.73
N LEU A 291 -5.11 -16.61 2.95
CA LEU A 291 -4.03 -15.73 3.41
C LEU A 291 -4.56 -14.32 3.78
N LEU A 292 -5.47 -13.77 2.99
CA LEU A 292 -6.09 -12.48 3.31
C LEU A 292 -6.94 -12.55 4.59
N TYR A 293 -7.63 -13.65 4.81
CA TYR A 293 -8.41 -13.88 6.03
C TYR A 293 -7.52 -13.92 7.26
N GLU A 294 -6.45 -14.70 7.23
CA GLU A 294 -5.48 -14.83 8.32
C GLU A 294 -4.84 -13.48 8.67
N ASN A 295 -4.32 -12.77 7.67
CA ASN A 295 -3.70 -11.44 7.88
C ASN A 295 -4.72 -10.38 8.34
N CYS A 296 -5.97 -10.48 7.90
CA CYS A 296 -7.04 -9.58 8.34
C CYS A 296 -7.37 -9.75 9.82
N ILE A 297 -7.40 -10.98 10.32
CA ILE A 297 -7.57 -11.28 11.75
C ILE A 297 -6.36 -10.79 12.54
N GLU A 298 -5.16 -11.13 12.08
CA GLU A 298 -3.92 -10.90 12.82
C GLU A 298 -3.59 -9.41 12.94
N GLY A 299 -3.76 -8.62 11.86
CA GLY A 299 -3.32 -7.23 11.80
C GLY A 299 -4.42 -6.19 11.90
N ARG A 300 -5.68 -6.53 11.62
CA ARG A 300 -6.87 -5.64 11.62
C ARG A 300 -6.63 -4.27 10.96
N ARG A 301 -5.93 -4.24 9.84
CA ARG A 301 -5.49 -3.00 9.17
C ARG A 301 -6.66 -2.20 8.63
N VAL A 302 -6.64 -0.89 8.89
CA VAL A 302 -7.58 0.10 8.37
C VAL A 302 -6.85 1.32 7.81
N GLY A 303 -7.48 2.04 6.87
CA GLY A 303 -7.00 3.31 6.33
C GLY A 303 -8.04 4.41 6.55
N PHE A 304 -7.86 5.22 7.60
CA PHE A 304 -8.75 6.29 7.97
C PHE A 304 -8.16 7.65 7.59
N GLY A 305 -8.45 8.08 6.37
CA GLY A 305 -7.93 9.30 5.77
C GLY A 305 -8.84 10.52 5.91
N PHE A 306 -8.55 11.52 5.09
CA PHE A 306 -9.37 12.74 4.99
C PHE A 306 -9.41 13.26 3.53
N THR A 307 -10.38 14.12 3.26
CA THR A 307 -10.54 14.87 2.02
C THR A 307 -11.00 16.30 2.34
N GLY A 308 -11.05 17.18 1.34
CA GLY A 308 -11.58 18.53 1.50
C GLY A 308 -10.68 19.48 2.30
N LEU A 309 -9.37 19.19 2.43
CA LEU A 309 -8.44 20.06 3.17
C LEU A 309 -8.30 21.44 2.53
N ALA A 310 -8.09 21.49 1.21
CA ALA A 310 -7.97 22.76 0.49
C ALA A 310 -9.27 23.55 0.56
N ASP A 311 -10.42 22.88 0.45
CA ASP A 311 -11.75 23.50 0.56
C ASP A 311 -11.98 24.08 1.96
N ALA A 312 -11.57 23.36 3.01
CA ALA A 312 -11.65 23.85 4.40
C ALA A 312 -10.77 25.08 4.61
N LEU A 313 -9.53 25.08 4.13
CA LEU A 313 -8.63 26.24 4.20
C LEU A 313 -9.19 27.43 3.43
N ALA A 314 -9.70 27.22 2.23
CA ALA A 314 -10.33 28.28 1.43
C ALA A 314 -11.55 28.88 2.14
N ALA A 315 -12.40 28.02 2.75
CA ALA A 315 -13.55 28.45 3.52
C ALA A 315 -13.19 29.24 4.79
N LEU A 316 -12.03 28.98 5.36
CA LEU A 316 -11.46 29.71 6.50
C LEU A 316 -10.73 31.00 6.07
N GLY A 317 -10.61 31.29 4.77
CA GLY A 317 -9.88 32.43 4.23
C GLY A 317 -8.35 32.29 4.29
N VAL A 318 -7.83 31.05 4.33
CA VAL A 318 -6.40 30.74 4.50
C VAL A 318 -5.80 30.27 3.17
N GLY A 319 -4.73 30.89 2.75
CA GLY A 319 -3.99 30.48 1.54
C GLY A 319 -3.28 29.14 1.74
N TYR A 320 -3.50 28.17 0.86
CA TYR A 320 -3.04 26.78 0.99
C TYR A 320 -1.53 26.63 1.26
N ALA A 321 -0.68 27.45 0.64
CA ALA A 321 0.77 27.38 0.78
C ALA A 321 1.33 28.34 1.85
N SER A 322 0.49 28.92 2.72
CA SER A 322 0.89 29.87 3.74
C SER A 322 1.38 29.17 5.03
N GLU A 323 2.14 29.88 5.85
CA GLU A 323 2.53 29.42 7.18
C GLU A 323 1.30 29.24 8.10
N ASP A 324 0.29 30.09 7.97
CA ASP A 324 -0.97 29.97 8.71
C ASP A 324 -1.70 28.65 8.33
N ALA A 325 -1.67 28.27 7.04
CA ALA A 325 -2.21 26.97 6.63
C ALA A 325 -1.47 25.81 7.30
N ARG A 326 -0.14 25.87 7.35
CA ARG A 326 0.68 24.82 7.99
C ARG A 326 0.32 24.65 9.48
N LEU A 327 0.16 25.74 10.22
CA LEU A 327 -0.23 25.71 11.63
C LEU A 327 -1.65 25.18 11.83
N LYS A 328 -2.60 25.56 10.96
CA LYS A 328 -3.98 25.06 11.02
C LYS A 328 -4.05 23.58 10.67
N ILE A 329 -3.31 23.13 9.66
CA ILE A 329 -3.23 21.72 9.30
C ILE A 329 -2.68 20.88 10.46
N ASP A 330 -1.60 21.33 11.10
CA ASP A 330 -1.04 20.67 12.28
C ASP A 330 -2.07 20.52 13.39
N ALA A 331 -2.79 21.59 13.73
CA ALA A 331 -3.84 21.55 14.75
C ALA A 331 -4.99 20.59 14.38
N VAL A 332 -5.45 20.61 13.12
CA VAL A 332 -6.51 19.72 12.64
C VAL A 332 -6.05 18.26 12.72
N MET A 333 -4.83 17.96 12.27
CA MET A 333 -4.32 16.58 12.26
C MET A 333 -4.08 16.06 13.67
N ARG A 334 -3.61 16.90 14.61
CA ARG A 334 -3.47 16.52 16.04
C ARG A 334 -4.79 16.10 16.64
N VAL A 335 -5.86 16.87 16.43
CA VAL A 335 -7.20 16.56 16.98
C VAL A 335 -7.78 15.30 16.36
N LYS A 336 -7.64 15.15 15.02
CA LYS A 336 -8.06 13.93 14.33
C LYS A 336 -7.33 12.72 14.88
N PHE A 337 -6.02 12.78 14.99
CA PHE A 337 -5.20 11.68 15.47
C PHE A 337 -5.48 11.35 16.94
N GLN A 338 -5.73 12.37 17.80
CA GLN A 338 -6.12 12.15 19.19
C GLN A 338 -7.42 11.33 19.28
N GLY A 339 -8.45 11.69 18.52
CA GLY A 339 -9.70 10.92 18.50
C GLY A 339 -9.51 9.48 18.04
N GLU A 340 -8.67 9.26 17.02
CA GLU A 340 -8.35 7.93 16.51
C GLU A 340 -7.61 7.06 17.54
N ILE A 341 -6.62 7.64 18.25
CA ILE A 341 -5.87 6.94 19.28
C ILE A 341 -6.76 6.58 20.46
N ASP A 342 -7.52 7.55 20.98
CA ASP A 342 -8.39 7.32 22.12
C ASP A 342 -9.43 6.21 21.82
N SER A 343 -10.02 6.23 20.63
CA SER A 343 -10.93 5.19 20.17
C SER A 343 -10.24 3.82 20.07
N THR A 344 -9.01 3.78 19.54
CA THR A 344 -8.23 2.54 19.40
C THR A 344 -7.93 1.92 20.77
N ILE A 345 -7.53 2.74 21.75
CA ILE A 345 -7.23 2.30 23.11
C ILE A 345 -8.51 1.81 23.79
N ASP A 346 -9.62 2.55 23.70
CA ASP A 346 -10.88 2.16 24.30
C ASP A 346 -11.45 0.87 23.68
N MET A 347 -11.28 0.67 22.38
CA MET A 347 -11.61 -0.60 21.71
C MET A 347 -10.73 -1.75 22.19
N ALA A 348 -9.43 -1.53 22.37
CA ALA A 348 -8.52 -2.54 22.89
C ALA A 348 -8.89 -2.96 24.33
N ILE A 349 -9.30 -2.01 25.18
CA ILE A 349 -9.82 -2.28 26.53
C ILE A 349 -11.12 -3.09 26.49
N GLN A 350 -12.02 -2.78 25.55
CA GLN A 350 -13.35 -3.40 25.45
C GLN A 350 -13.34 -4.77 24.75
N ARG A 351 -12.52 -4.93 23.71
CA ARG A 351 -12.54 -6.07 22.76
C ARG A 351 -11.26 -6.93 22.83
N GLY A 352 -10.23 -6.46 23.52
CA GLY A 352 -8.86 -6.98 23.44
C GLY A 352 -8.06 -6.35 22.30
N CYS A 353 -6.74 -6.46 22.41
CA CYS A 353 -5.83 -6.03 21.35
C CYS A 353 -5.96 -6.95 20.12
N PHE A 354 -5.52 -6.47 18.94
CA PHE A 354 -5.38 -7.34 17.78
C PHE A 354 -4.35 -8.44 18.07
N SER A 355 -4.51 -9.63 17.47
CA SER A 355 -3.78 -10.84 17.86
C SER A 355 -2.27 -10.74 17.67
N GLY A 356 -1.81 -9.93 16.71
CA GLY A 356 -0.40 -9.68 16.46
C GLY A 356 0.25 -8.65 17.40
N TYR A 357 -0.52 -8.00 18.30
CA TYR A 357 -0.02 -6.91 19.16
C TYR A 357 1.05 -7.38 20.15
N ASN A 358 2.13 -6.62 20.25
CA ASN A 358 3.19 -6.82 21.22
C ASN A 358 3.79 -5.49 21.68
N THR A 359 3.59 -5.13 22.96
CA THR A 359 4.02 -3.85 23.54
C THR A 359 5.54 -3.62 23.42
N GLU A 360 6.35 -4.67 23.59
CA GLU A 360 7.82 -4.54 23.53
C GLU A 360 8.33 -4.32 22.10
N ILE A 361 7.60 -4.81 21.11
CA ILE A 361 7.87 -4.49 19.71
C ILE A 361 7.42 -3.07 19.39
N GLU A 362 6.23 -2.65 19.81
CA GLU A 362 5.70 -1.30 19.60
C GLU A 362 6.66 -0.22 20.12
N LYS A 363 7.23 -0.40 21.30
CA LYS A 363 8.20 0.55 21.90
C LYS A 363 9.46 0.76 21.03
N GLN A 364 9.77 -0.13 20.11
CA GLN A 364 10.92 -0.01 19.21
C GLN A 364 10.58 0.76 17.92
N SER A 365 9.31 1.06 17.69
CA SER A 365 8.86 1.82 16.51
C SER A 365 9.27 3.29 16.61
N ASP A 366 9.89 3.82 15.56
CA ASP A 366 10.16 5.26 15.43
C ASP A 366 8.86 6.08 15.45
N PHE A 367 7.78 5.55 14.88
CA PHE A 367 6.46 6.18 14.91
C PHE A 367 5.95 6.28 16.35
N VAL A 368 5.91 5.15 17.08
CA VAL A 368 5.42 5.12 18.46
C VAL A 368 6.26 6.01 19.37
N SER A 369 7.59 5.91 19.29
CA SER A 369 8.47 6.70 20.16
C SER A 369 8.40 8.20 19.89
N LYS A 370 8.26 8.64 18.64
CA LYS A 370 8.19 10.06 18.27
C LYS A 370 6.78 10.63 18.40
N MET A 371 5.78 9.92 17.94
CA MET A 371 4.40 10.42 17.92
C MET A 371 3.69 10.17 19.24
N MET A 372 3.70 8.94 19.75
CA MET A 372 2.95 8.58 20.95
C MET A 372 3.62 9.12 22.21
N PHE A 373 4.89 8.81 22.40
CA PHE A 373 5.59 9.17 23.64
C PHE A 373 5.81 10.70 23.80
N LEU A 374 6.16 11.41 22.73
CA LEU A 374 6.45 12.84 22.79
C LEU A 374 5.22 13.72 22.64
N GLU A 375 4.28 13.34 21.76
CA GLU A 375 3.16 14.20 21.37
C GLU A 375 1.82 13.79 22.02
N PHE A 376 1.65 12.51 22.38
CA PHE A 376 0.41 11.93 22.93
C PHE A 376 0.68 11.08 24.16
N ARG A 377 1.43 11.64 25.11
CA ARG A 377 1.92 10.93 26.28
C ARG A 377 0.82 10.30 27.13
N GLU A 378 -0.30 11.00 27.35
CA GLU A 378 -1.43 10.47 28.12
C GLU A 378 -2.04 9.22 27.47
N ALA A 379 -2.15 9.23 26.14
CA ALA A 379 -2.60 8.06 25.38
C ALA A 379 -1.57 6.92 25.51
N TRP A 380 -0.28 7.21 25.43
CA TRP A 380 0.78 6.24 25.63
C TRP A 380 0.73 5.54 26.99
N GLU A 381 0.47 6.32 28.06
CA GLU A 381 0.39 5.78 29.42
C GLU A 381 -0.84 4.87 29.64
N ARG A 382 -1.88 4.99 28.79
CA ARG A 382 -3.07 4.13 28.78
C ARG A 382 -2.89 2.82 27.98
N MET A 383 -1.95 2.76 27.06
CA MET A 383 -1.59 1.56 26.28
C MET A 383 -0.79 0.57 27.15
#